data_3f007aae29f728d8b8e1fb1ef48b9946
#
_entry.id   3f007aae29f728d8b8e1fb1ef48b9946
#
_cell.length_a   1.000
_cell.length_b   1.000
_cell.length_c   1.000
_cell.angle_alpha   90.00
_cell.angle_beta   90.00
_cell.angle_gamma   90.00
#
_symmetry.space_group_name_H-M   'P 1'
#
loop_
_entity.id
_entity.type
_entity.pdbx_description
1 polymer ?
#
loop_
_entity_poly.entity_id
_entity_poly.type
_entity_poly.pdbx_seq_one_letter_code
_entity_poly.pdbx_strand_id
1 'polypeptide(L)'
;MMGLYRCMKELTERFPEILFEGCSAGGNRFDLGILSYFPQIWASDDTDALCRAEIQNGYSYGYPMSVVSAHVSSCPNHQTLRVTPLETRFHVAAFGLCGYECNLGDMKEEERAAVKAQIALYKEWRDVLQWGSFFLGRSVYDGKGEGSRLVELSG
;
A
#
# COMPACT_ATOMS: atom_id res chain seq x y z
N MET A 1 -21.43 0.47 15.96
CA MET A 1 -20.36 -0.49 15.60
C MET A 1 -20.83 -1.92 15.41
N MET A 2 -21.53 -2.54 16.38
CA MET A 2 -21.97 -3.94 16.30
C MET A 2 -22.78 -4.28 15.04
N GLY A 3 -23.68 -3.38 14.59
CA GLY A 3 -24.46 -3.59 13.36
C GLY A 3 -23.63 -3.66 12.10
N LEU A 4 -22.57 -2.84 12.00
CA LEU A 4 -21.67 -2.82 10.86
C LEU A 4 -20.91 -4.14 10.71
N TYR A 5 -20.26 -4.61 11.78
CA TYR A 5 -19.53 -5.87 11.75
C TYR A 5 -20.44 -7.08 11.45
N ARG A 6 -21.71 -7.03 11.93
CA ARG A 6 -22.68 -8.05 11.57
C ARG A 6 -22.97 -8.08 10.07
N CYS A 7 -23.14 -6.90 9.46
CA CYS A 7 -23.34 -6.81 8.02
C CYS A 7 -22.12 -7.29 7.24
N MET A 8 -20.92 -6.91 7.67
CA MET A 8 -19.67 -7.34 7.03
C MET A 8 -19.48 -8.85 7.11
N LYS A 9 -19.75 -9.43 8.29
CA LYS A 9 -19.72 -10.88 8.47
C LYS A 9 -20.68 -11.58 7.50
N GLU A 10 -21.93 -11.14 7.47
CA GLU A 10 -22.95 -11.74 6.59
C GLU A 10 -22.55 -11.59 5.11
N LEU A 11 -21.96 -10.45 4.73
CA LEU A 11 -21.53 -10.20 3.37
C LEU A 11 -20.38 -11.14 2.96
N THR A 12 -19.34 -11.26 3.78
CA THR A 12 -18.19 -12.13 3.49
C THR A 12 -18.55 -13.62 3.54
N GLU A 13 -19.48 -14.02 4.39
CA GLU A 13 -19.99 -15.40 4.44
C GLU A 13 -20.85 -15.76 3.22
N ARG A 14 -21.61 -14.79 2.68
CA ARG A 14 -22.45 -14.99 1.48
C ARG A 14 -21.63 -14.97 0.19
N PHE A 15 -20.53 -14.24 0.16
CA PHE A 15 -19.71 -14.05 -1.03
C PHE A 15 -18.23 -14.36 -0.76
N PRO A 16 -17.91 -15.61 -0.42
CA PRO A 16 -16.54 -15.98 -0.03
C PRO A 16 -15.51 -15.84 -1.16
N GLU A 17 -15.98 -15.80 -2.42
CA GLU A 17 -15.13 -15.62 -3.60
C GLU A 17 -14.77 -14.15 -3.88
N ILE A 18 -15.36 -13.20 -3.14
CA ILE A 18 -15.11 -11.77 -3.32
C ILE A 18 -14.08 -11.30 -2.30
N LEU A 19 -12.98 -10.75 -2.78
CA LEU A 19 -12.02 -10.04 -1.95
C LEU A 19 -12.54 -8.62 -1.69
N PHE A 20 -12.79 -8.32 -0.41
CA PHE A 20 -13.23 -6.99 0.00
C PHE A 20 -12.06 -6.16 0.48
N GLU A 21 -11.99 -4.92 0.00
CA GLU A 21 -11.07 -3.91 0.51
C GLU A 21 -11.84 -2.91 1.37
N GLY A 22 -11.31 -2.58 2.53
CA GLY A 22 -11.85 -1.55 3.40
C GLY A 22 -11.34 -0.17 3.01
N CYS A 23 -12.26 0.77 2.80
CA CYS A 23 -11.97 2.19 2.69
C CYS A 23 -13.06 2.97 3.43
N SER A 24 -12.70 3.95 4.18
CA SER A 24 -13.64 4.84 4.85
C SER A 24 -13.06 6.23 4.84
N ALA A 25 -13.10 6.87 3.65
CA ALA A 25 -12.50 8.17 3.41
C ALA A 25 -11.03 8.19 3.89
N GLY A 26 -10.18 7.37 3.26
CA GLY A 26 -8.75 7.34 3.54
C GLY A 26 -8.37 6.67 4.88
N GLY A 27 -8.94 5.53 5.19
CA GLY A 27 -8.52 4.69 6.32
C GLY A 27 -9.17 5.00 7.66
N ASN A 28 -10.22 5.81 7.73
CA ASN A 28 -10.93 6.15 8.96
C ASN A 28 -11.53 4.94 9.71
N ARG A 29 -11.54 3.76 9.09
CA ARG A 29 -12.01 2.50 9.66
C ARG A 29 -10.95 1.43 9.57
N PHE A 30 -9.71 1.80 9.85
CA PHE A 30 -8.58 0.88 9.89
C PHE A 30 -8.39 0.42 11.35
N ASP A 31 -8.97 -0.69 11.71
CA ASP A 31 -8.86 -1.32 13.03
C ASP A 31 -8.76 -2.86 12.89
N LEU A 32 -8.33 -3.53 13.95
CA LEU A 32 -8.18 -4.99 13.95
C LEU A 32 -9.48 -5.74 13.73
N GLY A 33 -10.62 -5.14 14.10
CA GLY A 33 -11.93 -5.77 13.92
C GLY A 33 -12.33 -5.85 12.46
N ILE A 34 -12.05 -4.79 11.67
CA ILE A 34 -12.35 -4.78 10.24
C ILE A 34 -11.49 -5.77 9.45
N LEU A 35 -10.24 -6.00 9.87
CA LEU A 35 -9.33 -6.95 9.23
C LEU A 35 -9.81 -8.40 9.29
N SER A 36 -10.74 -8.73 10.21
CA SER A 36 -11.39 -10.03 10.25
C SER A 36 -12.32 -10.29 9.05
N TYR A 37 -12.71 -9.26 8.34
CA TYR A 37 -13.63 -9.30 7.21
C TYR A 37 -13.00 -8.81 5.92
N PHE A 38 -12.20 -7.76 6.00
CA PHE A 38 -11.55 -7.12 4.87
C PHE A 38 -10.04 -7.23 5.03
N PRO A 39 -9.39 -8.15 4.31
CA PRO A 39 -7.96 -8.46 4.53
C PRO A 39 -7.01 -7.36 4.06
N GLN A 40 -7.52 -6.36 3.37
CA GLN A 40 -6.74 -5.19 2.96
C GLN A 40 -7.53 -3.89 3.16
N ILE A 41 -6.84 -2.83 3.52
CA ILE A 41 -7.41 -1.52 3.83
C ILE A 41 -6.69 -0.43 3.04
N TRP A 42 -7.48 0.46 2.43
CA TRP A 42 -6.97 1.71 1.87
C TRP A 42 -6.57 2.66 3.00
N ALA A 43 -5.28 2.89 3.15
CA ALA A 43 -4.74 3.56 4.33
C ALA A 43 -4.94 5.08 4.33
N SER A 44 -4.97 5.71 3.15
CA SER A 44 -5.16 7.16 3.01
C SER A 44 -5.47 7.55 1.58
N ASP A 45 -6.35 8.56 1.42
CA ASP A 45 -6.62 9.19 0.13
C ASP A 45 -5.49 10.14 -0.32
N ASP A 46 -4.53 10.45 0.56
CA ASP A 46 -3.29 11.10 0.14
C ASP A 46 -2.40 10.08 -0.59
N THR A 47 -2.31 10.24 -1.91
CA THR A 47 -1.61 9.32 -2.80
C THR A 47 -0.21 9.79 -3.19
N ASP A 48 0.25 10.93 -2.65
CA ASP A 48 1.64 11.38 -2.83
C ASP A 48 2.61 10.38 -2.20
N ALA A 49 3.62 9.96 -2.96
CA ALA A 49 4.51 8.89 -2.53
C ALA A 49 5.31 9.22 -1.26
N LEU A 50 5.71 10.48 -1.06
CA LEU A 50 6.45 10.86 0.14
C LEU A 50 5.52 10.92 1.36
N CYS A 51 4.31 11.45 1.20
CA CYS A 51 3.28 11.39 2.23
C CYS A 51 2.92 9.93 2.57
N ARG A 52 2.78 9.06 1.56
CA ARG A 52 2.51 7.63 1.76
C ARG A 52 3.65 6.91 2.47
N ALA A 53 4.91 7.31 2.24
CA ALA A 53 6.04 6.76 3.00
C ALA A 53 5.89 7.00 4.50
N GLU A 54 5.45 8.20 4.91
CA GLU A 54 5.19 8.53 6.31
C GLU A 54 3.96 7.81 6.86
N ILE A 55 2.84 7.82 6.10
CA ILE A 55 1.58 7.16 6.48
C ILE A 55 1.79 5.66 6.67
N GLN A 56 2.41 4.98 5.71
CA GLN A 56 2.69 3.55 5.78
C GLN A 56 3.66 3.21 6.92
N ASN A 57 4.65 4.08 7.17
CA ASN A 57 5.52 3.95 8.32
C ASN A 57 4.73 4.03 9.64
N GLY A 58 3.78 4.96 9.75
CA GLY A 58 2.89 5.06 10.90
C GLY A 58 2.08 3.79 11.13
N TYR A 59 1.47 3.24 10.08
CA TYR A 59 0.71 1.98 10.18
C TYR A 59 1.57 0.78 10.57
N SER A 60 2.83 0.72 10.14
CA SER A 60 3.73 -0.40 10.42
C SER A 60 4.03 -0.64 11.90
N TYR A 61 3.78 0.34 12.77
CA TYR A 61 3.91 0.17 14.22
C TYR A 61 2.81 -0.69 14.85
N GLY A 62 1.68 -0.85 14.20
CA GLY A 62 0.54 -1.58 14.76
C GLY A 62 -0.10 -2.61 13.83
N TYR A 63 0.26 -2.59 12.56
CA TYR A 63 -0.35 -3.44 11.53
C TYR A 63 0.71 -4.02 10.60
N PRO A 64 0.55 -5.28 10.16
CA PRO A 64 1.43 -5.84 9.14
C PRO A 64 1.24 -5.11 7.80
N MET A 65 2.32 -4.92 7.06
CA MET A 65 2.24 -4.22 5.77
C MET A 65 1.43 -4.99 4.71
N SER A 66 1.23 -6.30 4.92
CA SER A 66 0.38 -7.15 4.07
C SER A 66 -1.11 -6.79 4.09
N VAL A 67 -1.56 -5.90 4.97
CA VAL A 67 -2.95 -5.42 5.00
C VAL A 67 -3.11 -3.99 4.47
N VAL A 68 -2.03 -3.32 4.14
CA VAL A 68 -2.01 -1.92 3.72
C VAL A 68 -2.02 -1.83 2.20
N SER A 69 -3.11 -1.37 1.61
CA SER A 69 -3.14 -1.05 0.17
C SER A 69 -2.23 0.13 -0.14
N ALA A 70 -1.35 -0.06 -1.13
CA ALA A 70 -0.38 0.92 -1.55
C ALA A 70 -0.30 1.00 -3.07
N HIS A 71 -0.41 2.21 -3.62
CA HIS A 71 -0.49 2.40 -5.06
C HIS A 71 0.59 3.35 -5.58
N VAL A 72 1.07 3.04 -6.78
CA VAL A 72 1.82 3.98 -7.62
C VAL A 72 0.81 4.90 -8.27
N SER A 73 0.70 6.13 -7.78
CA SER A 73 -0.24 7.13 -8.29
C SER A 73 0.31 7.90 -9.50
N SER A 74 -0.54 8.73 -10.11
CA SER A 74 -0.16 9.61 -11.21
C SER A 74 0.95 10.61 -10.83
N CYS A 75 1.67 11.12 -11.83
CA CYS A 75 2.69 12.12 -11.66
C CYS A 75 2.53 13.21 -12.74
N PRO A 76 2.47 14.50 -12.36
CA PRO A 76 2.49 15.04 -10.99
C PRO A 76 1.34 14.49 -10.12
N ASN A 77 1.55 14.40 -8.81
CA ASN A 77 0.47 14.00 -7.89
C ASN A 77 -0.64 15.06 -7.92
N HIS A 78 -1.90 14.62 -8.02
CA HIS A 78 -3.05 15.53 -8.19
C HIS A 78 -3.38 16.39 -6.96
N GLN A 79 -2.93 15.98 -5.77
CA GLN A 79 -3.17 16.69 -4.51
C GLN A 79 -2.05 17.66 -4.16
N THR A 80 -0.80 17.19 -4.23
CA THR A 80 0.38 17.96 -3.81
C THR A 80 1.10 18.67 -4.96
N LEU A 81 0.76 18.32 -6.21
CA LEU A 81 1.45 18.72 -7.44
C LEU A 81 2.93 18.32 -7.48
N ARG A 82 3.37 17.47 -6.57
CA ARG A 82 4.75 16.99 -6.50
C ARG A 82 5.06 16.06 -7.67
N VAL A 83 6.24 16.26 -8.23
CA VAL A 83 6.81 15.36 -9.23
C VAL A 83 7.77 14.40 -8.52
N THR A 84 7.40 13.13 -8.45
CA THR A 84 8.21 12.09 -7.82
C THR A 84 8.57 11.04 -8.87
N PRO A 85 9.84 10.63 -8.98
CA PRO A 85 10.26 9.60 -9.92
C PRO A 85 9.45 8.30 -9.79
N LEU A 86 9.20 7.63 -10.92
CA LEU A 86 8.42 6.38 -10.95
C LEU A 86 9.03 5.30 -10.04
N GLU A 87 10.36 5.22 -10.00
CA GLU A 87 11.08 4.30 -9.14
C GLU A 87 10.78 4.54 -7.66
N THR A 88 10.85 5.79 -7.20
CA THR A 88 10.52 6.15 -5.80
C THR A 88 9.08 5.83 -5.46
N ARG A 89 8.12 6.15 -6.36
CA ARG A 89 6.70 5.82 -6.18
C ARG A 89 6.49 4.31 -6.03
N PHE A 90 7.18 3.53 -6.85
CA PHE A 90 7.13 2.06 -6.79
C PHE A 90 7.76 1.53 -5.49
N HIS A 91 8.94 2.00 -5.09
CA HIS A 91 9.59 1.54 -3.86
C HIS A 91 8.70 1.76 -2.62
N VAL A 92 7.99 2.88 -2.54
CA VAL A 92 7.04 3.12 -1.44
C VAL A 92 5.85 2.16 -1.51
N ALA A 93 5.28 1.95 -2.70
CA ALA A 93 4.12 1.08 -2.88
C ALA A 93 4.46 -0.41 -2.67
N ALA A 94 5.66 -0.85 -3.03
CA ALA A 94 6.06 -2.25 -2.97
C ALA A 94 6.07 -2.84 -1.55
N PHE A 95 6.21 -2.02 -0.51
CA PHE A 95 6.14 -2.48 0.88
C PHE A 95 4.72 -2.69 1.41
N GLY A 96 3.68 -2.42 0.61
CA GLY A 96 2.29 -2.77 0.88
C GLY A 96 1.73 -3.71 -0.19
N LEU A 97 0.41 -3.79 -0.26
CA LEU A 97 -0.29 -4.45 -1.37
C LEU A 97 -0.21 -3.53 -2.59
N CYS A 98 0.79 -3.76 -3.42
CA CYS A 98 1.17 -2.87 -4.51
C CYS A 98 0.16 -2.91 -5.66
N GLY A 99 -0.29 -1.73 -6.07
CA GLY A 99 -1.11 -1.51 -7.27
C GLY A 99 -0.67 -0.26 -8.04
N TYR A 100 -1.27 -0.04 -9.20
CA TYR A 100 -1.07 1.16 -10.02
C TYR A 100 -2.39 1.90 -10.17
N GLU A 101 -2.45 3.09 -9.62
CA GLU A 101 -3.60 4.01 -9.69
C GLU A 101 -3.25 5.19 -10.59
N CYS A 102 -3.05 4.90 -11.87
CA CYS A 102 -2.70 5.89 -12.89
C CYS A 102 -3.11 5.38 -14.27
N ASN A 103 -3.31 6.32 -15.21
CA ASN A 103 -3.60 5.95 -16.59
C ASN A 103 -2.30 5.50 -17.29
N LEU A 104 -2.13 4.20 -17.49
CA LEU A 104 -0.98 3.64 -18.19
C LEU A 104 -0.92 4.06 -19.68
N GLY A 105 -2.06 4.46 -20.26
CA GLY A 105 -2.13 4.97 -21.63
C GLY A 105 -1.42 6.30 -21.82
N ASP A 106 -1.33 7.12 -20.78
CA ASP A 106 -0.68 8.44 -20.81
C ASP A 106 0.84 8.34 -20.62
N MET A 107 1.34 7.17 -20.23
CA MET A 107 2.77 6.94 -20.01
C MET A 107 3.53 6.79 -21.34
N LYS A 108 4.78 7.24 -21.36
CA LYS A 108 5.72 6.97 -22.44
C LYS A 108 6.08 5.47 -22.47
N GLU A 109 6.61 5.02 -23.61
CA GLU A 109 6.99 3.63 -23.79
C GLU A 109 8.03 3.15 -22.76
N GLU A 110 9.00 4.01 -22.45
CA GLU A 110 10.04 3.73 -21.46
C GLU A 110 9.45 3.57 -20.06
N GLU A 111 8.44 4.37 -19.70
CA GLU A 111 7.75 4.28 -18.41
C GLU A 111 6.91 3.00 -18.33
N ARG A 112 6.21 2.63 -19.41
CA ARG A 112 5.46 1.36 -19.48
C ARG A 112 6.38 0.15 -19.38
N ALA A 113 7.56 0.21 -20.00
CA ALA A 113 8.57 -0.83 -19.87
C ALA A 113 9.09 -0.95 -18.42
N ALA A 114 9.32 0.19 -17.75
CA ALA A 114 9.69 0.22 -16.35
C ALA A 114 8.59 -0.35 -15.43
N VAL A 115 7.32 0.03 -15.65
CA VAL A 115 6.16 -0.52 -14.92
C VAL A 115 6.09 -2.04 -15.09
N LYS A 116 6.28 -2.55 -16.30
CA LYS A 116 6.29 -4.01 -16.56
C LYS A 116 7.40 -4.72 -15.76
N ALA A 117 8.59 -4.13 -15.70
CA ALA A 117 9.70 -4.66 -14.91
C ALA A 117 9.41 -4.60 -13.40
N GLN A 118 8.83 -3.50 -12.91
CA GLN A 118 8.42 -3.33 -11.52
C GLN A 118 7.36 -4.36 -11.10
N ILE A 119 6.37 -4.62 -11.95
CA ILE A 119 5.35 -5.65 -11.70
C ILE A 119 5.98 -7.05 -11.64
N ALA A 120 6.93 -7.35 -12.52
CA ALA A 120 7.64 -8.63 -12.51
C ALA A 120 8.44 -8.80 -11.22
N LEU A 121 9.19 -7.77 -10.82
CA LEU A 121 9.94 -7.72 -9.57
C LEU A 121 9.02 -7.90 -8.35
N TYR A 122 7.90 -7.17 -8.29
CA TYR A 122 6.95 -7.31 -7.19
C TYR A 122 6.36 -8.72 -7.11
N LYS A 123 6.02 -9.34 -8.24
CA LYS A 123 5.52 -10.72 -8.26
C LYS A 123 6.54 -11.75 -7.77
N GLU A 124 7.82 -11.51 -8.02
CA GLU A 124 8.91 -12.35 -7.53
C GLU A 124 9.10 -12.21 -6.01
N TRP A 125 9.02 -10.99 -5.50
CA TRP A 125 9.36 -10.68 -4.10
C TRP A 125 8.15 -10.51 -3.17
N ARG A 126 6.91 -10.55 -3.68
CA ARG A 126 5.71 -10.26 -2.88
C ARG A 126 5.56 -11.15 -1.64
N ASP A 127 5.98 -12.41 -1.70
CA ASP A 127 5.87 -13.32 -0.55
C ASP A 127 6.80 -12.87 0.58
N VAL A 128 8.01 -12.43 0.24
CA VAL A 128 8.93 -11.82 1.21
C VAL A 128 8.37 -10.50 1.74
N LEU A 129 7.93 -9.62 0.83
CA LEU A 129 7.43 -8.29 1.19
C LEU A 129 6.18 -8.33 2.07
N GLN A 130 5.31 -9.34 1.89
CA GLN A 130 4.05 -9.45 2.63
C GLN A 130 4.17 -10.29 3.91
N TRP A 131 5.02 -11.31 3.93
CA TRP A 131 5.07 -12.31 5.00
C TRP A 131 6.41 -12.39 5.71
N GLY A 132 7.43 -11.70 5.21
CA GLY A 132 8.74 -11.62 5.85
C GLY A 132 8.76 -10.75 7.10
N SER A 133 9.83 -10.83 7.85
CA SER A 133 10.08 -9.94 8.99
C SER A 133 10.40 -8.53 8.50
N PHE A 134 9.64 -7.55 8.97
CA PHE A 134 9.76 -6.15 8.54
C PHE A 134 10.63 -5.36 9.50
N PHE A 135 11.65 -4.71 8.98
CA PHE A 135 12.58 -3.91 9.76
C PHE A 135 12.56 -2.45 9.30
N LEU A 136 12.42 -1.54 10.25
CA LEU A 136 12.60 -0.11 10.04
C LEU A 136 14.07 0.23 10.25
N GLY A 137 14.73 0.69 9.20
CA GLY A 137 16.09 1.21 9.26
C GLY A 137 16.09 2.68 9.65
N ARG A 138 16.39 3.57 8.69
CA ARG A 138 16.36 5.01 8.93
C ARG A 138 14.91 5.53 8.98
N SER A 139 14.63 6.41 9.94
CA SER A 139 13.32 7.04 10.08
C SER A 139 13.01 7.99 8.91
N VAL A 140 11.77 7.96 8.42
CA VAL A 140 11.25 8.94 7.45
C VAL A 140 11.04 10.32 8.08
N TYR A 141 11.05 10.41 9.41
CA TYR A 141 10.82 11.63 10.20
C TYR A 141 12.10 12.35 10.63
N ASP A 142 13.28 11.90 10.20
CA ASP A 142 14.56 12.52 10.60
C ASP A 142 14.89 13.82 9.85
N GLY A 143 13.98 14.29 8.99
CA GLY A 143 14.09 15.52 8.22
C GLY A 143 15.04 15.44 7.03
N LYS A 144 15.64 14.30 6.76
CA LYS A 144 16.57 14.10 5.64
C LYS A 144 15.92 13.52 4.39
N GLY A 145 14.61 13.22 4.45
CA GLY A 145 13.84 12.71 3.32
C GLY A 145 14.20 11.29 2.87
N GLU A 146 15.06 10.60 3.64
CA GLU A 146 15.54 9.26 3.33
C GLU A 146 15.08 8.26 4.39
N GLY A 147 14.10 7.43 4.05
CA GLY A 147 13.72 6.28 4.85
C GLY A 147 14.36 5.00 4.31
N SER A 148 14.66 4.05 5.17
CA SER A 148 15.07 2.70 4.75
C SER A 148 14.23 1.64 5.43
N ARG A 149 13.88 0.61 4.67
CA ARG A 149 13.09 -0.54 5.11
C ARG A 149 13.75 -1.80 4.58
N LEU A 150 13.66 -2.86 5.35
CA LEU A 150 14.14 -4.18 4.98
C LEU A 150 13.08 -5.20 5.35
N VAL A 151 12.87 -6.18 4.51
CA VAL A 151 12.03 -7.35 4.80
C VAL A 151 12.84 -8.60 4.52
N GLU A 152 12.86 -9.53 5.47
CA GLU A 152 13.54 -10.80 5.35
C GLU A 152 12.57 -11.95 5.60
N LEU A 153 12.76 -13.07 4.88
CA LEU A 153 12.16 -14.32 5.27
C LEU A 153 12.92 -14.86 6.49
N SER A 154 12.21 -14.99 7.61
CA SER A 154 12.72 -15.79 8.73
C SER A 154 12.72 -17.26 8.30
N GLY A 155 13.90 -17.85 8.25
CA GLY A 155 14.08 -19.27 8.00
C GLY A 155 13.50 -20.15 9.12
#